data_b9d65516911ecdad3287dd2b9fc6ff8c
#
_entry.id   b9d65516911ecdad3287dd2b9fc6ff8c
#
_cell.length_a   1.000
_cell.length_b   1.000
_cell.length_c   1.000
_cell.angle_alpha   90.00
_cell.angle_beta   90.00
_cell.angle_gamma   90.00
#
_symmetry.space_group_name_H-M   'P 1'
#
loop_
_entity.id
_entity.type
_entity.pdbx_description
1 polymer ?
#
loop_
_entity_poly.entity_id
_entity_poly.type
_entity_poly.pdbx_seq_one_letter_code
_entity_poly.pdbx_strand_id
1 'polypeptide(L)'
;QTQQNILKPFMSYQILLPDDIEKSKAIEQILSIGKEDPSLQFEYNQQLGILSVKIMGEIQLDTLQNLILERYGFLIHYDEGRITYLETILDKVEGVGHFEPLRHYAEVHILLEPLEKGKGLVFENQCQRNTLPLNFQNLVLTHMQEIQHLGVLTGSPITDMKLTLVTGKSHLKHTEGGDFREATYRAIRQGLKKAKSLLLEPYYEFEMIVENHISSKIIYDLDTFHSDYQISYEQDLTIIKGKAPVRYLMTYQKDFLSLTKGNGKLFYQMAGYFECHDQEKIIQEIGYNSEEDALFPTGSIFCKQGAGFYVPYDEVENYMHLPYVYQKNKPRPVTKNYKVDDKELEEIFIRTYG
;
A
#
# COMPACT_ATOMS: atom_id res chain seq x y z
N GLN A 1 -6.17 22.38 -10.44
CA GLN A 1 -5.16 21.33 -10.69
C GLN A 1 -5.85 20.01 -10.51
N THR A 2 -6.18 19.37 -11.60
CA THR A 2 -6.75 18.03 -11.68
C THR A 2 -5.69 17.06 -11.17
N GLN A 3 -5.82 16.59 -9.94
CA GLN A 3 -5.05 15.42 -9.51
C GLN A 3 -5.52 14.25 -10.36
N GLN A 4 -4.69 13.82 -11.30
CA GLN A 4 -4.86 12.53 -11.95
C GLN A 4 -4.84 11.48 -10.86
N ASN A 5 -5.94 10.76 -10.69
CA ASN A 5 -5.98 9.52 -9.91
C ASN A 5 -4.99 8.57 -10.57
N ILE A 6 -3.77 8.57 -10.10
CA ILE A 6 -2.76 7.59 -10.53
C ILE A 6 -3.24 6.26 -9.95
N LEU A 7 -3.79 5.42 -10.80
CA LEU A 7 -4.14 4.05 -10.45
C LEU A 7 -2.88 3.36 -9.92
N LYS A 8 -2.91 2.93 -8.67
CA LYS A 8 -1.79 2.19 -8.08
C LYS A 8 -1.86 0.73 -8.51
N PRO A 9 -0.71 0.07 -8.76
CA PRO A 9 -0.69 -1.36 -9.01
C PRO A 9 -1.31 -2.13 -7.84
N PHE A 10 -2.14 -3.13 -8.14
CA PHE A 10 -2.84 -3.93 -7.14
C PHE A 10 -2.53 -5.44 -7.18
N MET A 11 -1.80 -5.88 -8.20
CA MET A 11 -1.36 -7.27 -8.34
C MET A 11 0.16 -7.33 -8.49
N SER A 12 0.76 -8.31 -7.85
CA SER A 12 2.19 -8.62 -7.96
C SER A 12 2.38 -10.04 -8.46
N TYR A 13 3.22 -10.21 -9.49
CA TYR A 13 3.59 -11.50 -10.05
C TYR A 13 5.08 -11.71 -9.97
N GLN A 14 5.49 -12.93 -9.60
CA GLN A 14 6.88 -13.34 -9.73
C GLN A 14 7.17 -13.65 -11.21
N ILE A 15 8.28 -13.13 -11.72
CA ILE A 15 8.76 -13.43 -13.07
C ILE A 15 9.66 -14.66 -12.99
N LEU A 16 9.29 -15.68 -13.78
CA LEU A 16 10.04 -16.92 -13.90
C LEU A 16 10.91 -16.87 -15.15
N LEU A 17 12.23 -16.85 -14.96
CA LEU A 17 13.21 -16.79 -16.04
C LEU A 17 13.51 -18.21 -16.55
N PRO A 18 13.80 -18.37 -17.87
CA PRO A 18 14.27 -19.66 -18.39
C PRO A 18 15.64 -20.06 -17.79
N ASP A 19 15.90 -21.36 -17.71
CA ASP A 19 17.13 -21.88 -17.12
C ASP A 19 18.38 -21.73 -18.01
N ASP A 20 18.17 -21.58 -19.31
CA ASP A 20 19.21 -21.55 -20.35
C ASP A 20 19.77 -20.16 -20.65
N ILE A 21 19.47 -19.16 -19.84
CA ILE A 21 19.94 -17.79 -20.00
C ILE A 21 20.80 -17.31 -18.83
N GLU A 22 21.61 -16.28 -19.08
CA GLU A 22 22.34 -15.60 -18.00
C GLU A 22 21.39 -14.72 -17.19
N LYS A 23 21.05 -15.18 -15.97
CA LYS A 23 20.04 -14.54 -15.13
C LYS A 23 20.36 -13.12 -14.72
N SER A 24 21.63 -12.83 -14.41
CA SER A 24 22.05 -11.47 -14.00
C SER A 24 21.78 -10.44 -15.11
N LYS A 25 22.13 -10.77 -16.33
CA LYS A 25 21.91 -9.91 -17.49
C LYS A 25 20.42 -9.75 -17.82
N ALA A 26 19.66 -10.84 -17.73
CA ALA A 26 18.20 -10.80 -17.95
C ALA A 26 17.50 -9.91 -16.92
N ILE A 27 17.89 -9.96 -15.66
CA ILE A 27 17.34 -9.12 -14.59
C ILE A 27 17.63 -7.64 -14.87
N GLU A 28 18.86 -7.28 -15.24
CA GLU A 28 19.20 -5.90 -15.61
C GLU A 28 18.38 -5.40 -16.80
N GLN A 29 18.20 -6.23 -17.82
CA GLN A 29 17.39 -5.91 -18.99
C GLN A 29 15.92 -5.67 -18.62
N ILE A 30 15.34 -6.51 -17.77
CA ILE A 30 13.94 -6.35 -17.31
C ILE A 30 13.79 -5.11 -16.45
N LEU A 31 14.70 -4.87 -15.50
CA LEU A 31 14.66 -3.67 -14.65
C LEU A 31 14.79 -2.38 -15.47
N SER A 32 15.50 -2.39 -16.60
CA SER A 32 15.60 -1.24 -17.49
C SER A 32 14.26 -0.87 -18.14
N ILE A 33 13.38 -1.84 -18.38
CA ILE A 33 12.03 -1.59 -18.89
C ILE A 33 11.22 -0.74 -17.92
N GLY A 34 11.38 -0.92 -16.61
CA GLY A 34 10.70 -0.14 -15.59
C GLY A 34 11.06 1.37 -15.61
N LYS A 35 12.24 1.71 -16.15
CA LYS A 35 12.63 3.11 -16.35
C LYS A 35 11.93 3.74 -17.57
N GLU A 36 11.60 2.93 -18.55
CA GLU A 36 10.88 3.37 -19.76
C GLU A 36 9.36 3.45 -19.50
N ASP A 37 8.82 2.51 -18.74
CA ASP A 37 7.39 2.43 -18.43
C ASP A 37 7.14 2.46 -16.90
N PRO A 38 6.85 3.64 -16.35
CA PRO A 38 6.58 3.78 -14.91
C PRO A 38 5.33 3.06 -14.40
N SER A 39 4.44 2.60 -15.28
CA SER A 39 3.27 1.79 -14.92
C SER A 39 3.63 0.38 -14.48
N LEU A 40 4.82 -0.10 -14.86
CA LEU A 40 5.39 -1.37 -14.45
C LEU A 40 6.39 -1.13 -13.31
N GLN A 41 6.08 -1.68 -12.13
CA GLN A 41 6.95 -1.59 -10.97
C GLN A 41 7.64 -2.92 -10.75
N PHE A 42 8.95 -2.96 -10.97
CA PHE A 42 9.76 -4.15 -10.75
C PHE A 42 10.43 -4.10 -9.38
N GLU A 43 10.52 -5.25 -8.72
CA GLU A 43 11.26 -5.45 -7.48
C GLU A 43 12.17 -6.68 -7.63
N TYR A 44 13.43 -6.54 -7.24
CA TYR A 44 14.36 -7.66 -7.21
C TYR A 44 14.93 -7.86 -5.81
N ASN A 45 14.62 -9.02 -5.22
CA ASN A 45 15.18 -9.43 -3.95
C ASN A 45 16.43 -10.27 -4.21
N GLN A 46 17.62 -9.69 -4.01
CA GLN A 46 18.89 -10.37 -4.25
C GLN A 46 19.11 -11.57 -3.32
N GLN A 47 18.63 -11.51 -2.09
CA GLN A 47 18.83 -12.57 -1.10
C GLN A 47 18.06 -13.85 -1.47
N LEU A 48 16.85 -13.67 -1.98
CA LEU A 48 15.97 -14.76 -2.40
C LEU A 48 16.06 -15.09 -3.89
N GLY A 49 16.71 -14.22 -4.69
CA GLY A 49 16.75 -14.36 -6.14
C GLY A 49 15.38 -14.21 -6.82
N ILE A 50 14.46 -13.47 -6.21
CA ILE A 50 13.09 -13.30 -6.69
C ILE A 50 12.94 -11.95 -7.40
N LEU A 51 12.55 -12.01 -8.67
CA LEU A 51 12.16 -10.86 -9.48
C LEU A 51 10.63 -10.82 -9.58
N SER A 52 10.03 -9.67 -9.23
CA SER A 52 8.58 -9.48 -9.25
C SER A 52 8.20 -8.24 -10.04
N VAL A 53 7.01 -8.23 -10.59
CA VAL A 53 6.40 -7.07 -11.24
C VAL A 53 5.02 -6.78 -10.63
N LYS A 54 4.78 -5.51 -10.31
CA LYS A 54 3.46 -5.02 -9.90
C LYS A 54 2.76 -4.39 -11.10
N ILE A 55 1.51 -4.76 -11.30
CA ILE A 55 0.70 -4.34 -12.46
C ILE A 55 -0.67 -3.83 -12.03
N MET A 56 -1.31 -3.07 -12.92
CA MET A 56 -2.67 -2.55 -12.77
C MET A 56 -3.72 -3.39 -13.49
N GLY A 57 -3.32 -4.27 -14.41
CA GLY A 57 -4.22 -5.15 -15.17
C GLY A 57 -3.47 -6.27 -15.89
N GLU A 58 -4.13 -7.39 -16.09
CA GLU A 58 -3.51 -8.61 -16.65
C GLU A 58 -3.00 -8.45 -18.09
N ILE A 59 -3.57 -7.52 -18.87
CA ILE A 59 -3.10 -7.21 -20.23
C ILE A 59 -1.62 -6.79 -20.23
N GLN A 60 -1.17 -6.15 -19.18
CA GLN A 60 0.24 -5.75 -19.03
C GLN A 60 1.18 -6.96 -18.97
N LEU A 61 0.74 -8.10 -18.47
CA LEU A 61 1.56 -9.34 -18.39
C LEU A 61 1.89 -9.87 -19.78
N ASP A 62 0.90 -9.98 -20.66
CA ASP A 62 1.10 -10.44 -22.03
C ASP A 62 1.95 -9.45 -22.83
N THR A 63 1.70 -8.17 -22.65
CA THR A 63 2.48 -7.09 -23.28
C THR A 63 3.94 -7.15 -22.85
N LEU A 64 4.22 -7.33 -21.56
CA LEU A 64 5.57 -7.43 -21.03
C LEU A 64 6.28 -8.70 -21.53
N GLN A 65 5.58 -9.84 -21.54
CA GLN A 65 6.13 -11.10 -22.04
C GLN A 65 6.54 -10.98 -23.52
N ASN A 66 5.68 -10.40 -24.36
CA ASN A 66 5.96 -10.18 -25.76
C ASN A 66 7.11 -9.18 -25.98
N LEU A 67 7.14 -8.09 -25.21
CA LEU A 67 8.21 -7.10 -25.30
C LEU A 67 9.58 -7.71 -24.98
N ILE A 68 9.67 -8.53 -23.95
CA ILE A 68 10.91 -9.21 -23.55
C ILE A 68 11.34 -10.21 -24.62
N LEU A 69 10.41 -10.98 -25.17
CA LEU A 69 10.69 -11.93 -26.23
C LEU A 69 11.19 -11.25 -27.50
N GLU A 70 10.55 -10.17 -27.92
CA GLU A 70 10.95 -9.41 -29.11
C GLU A 70 12.29 -8.69 -28.94
N ARG A 71 12.52 -8.09 -27.76
CA ARG A 71 13.68 -7.23 -27.52
C ARG A 71 14.93 -8.02 -27.10
N TYR A 72 14.75 -9.08 -26.31
CA TYR A 72 15.84 -9.83 -25.69
C TYR A 72 15.92 -11.29 -26.06
N GLY A 73 14.90 -11.84 -26.73
CA GLY A 73 14.93 -13.16 -27.31
C GLY A 73 14.67 -14.32 -26.33
N PHE A 74 14.14 -14.07 -25.15
CA PHE A 74 13.76 -15.13 -24.23
C PHE A 74 12.32 -14.99 -23.73
N LEU A 75 11.69 -16.13 -23.44
CA LEU A 75 10.32 -16.19 -22.94
C LEU A 75 10.28 -16.28 -21.43
N ILE A 76 9.60 -15.34 -20.80
CA ILE A 76 9.33 -15.35 -19.36
C ILE A 76 7.96 -15.99 -19.10
N HIS A 77 7.80 -16.51 -17.89
CA HIS A 77 6.52 -16.95 -17.34
C HIS A 77 6.25 -16.22 -16.01
N TYR A 78 5.06 -16.38 -15.48
CA TYR A 78 4.65 -15.79 -14.20
C TYR A 78 4.14 -16.88 -13.26
N ASP A 79 4.20 -16.61 -11.96
CA ASP A 79 3.51 -17.40 -10.96
C ASP A 79 2.00 -17.06 -10.93
N GLU A 80 1.27 -17.55 -9.92
CA GLU A 80 -0.17 -17.32 -9.76
C GLU A 80 -0.52 -15.87 -9.40
N GLY A 81 0.46 -15.07 -9.00
CA GLY A 81 0.25 -13.70 -8.56
C GLY A 81 -0.28 -13.57 -7.14
N ARG A 82 -0.17 -12.35 -6.61
CA ARG A 82 -0.64 -11.96 -5.28
C ARG A 82 -1.28 -10.60 -5.35
N ILE A 83 -2.27 -10.40 -4.47
CA ILE A 83 -2.89 -9.11 -4.26
C ILE A 83 -1.94 -8.21 -3.47
N THR A 84 -1.82 -6.96 -3.89
CA THR A 84 -1.12 -5.93 -3.14
C THR A 84 -2.11 -5.24 -2.21
N TYR A 85 -1.94 -5.41 -0.91
CA TYR A 85 -2.69 -4.68 0.12
C TYR A 85 -2.10 -3.27 0.31
N LEU A 86 -2.89 -2.39 0.91
CA LEU A 86 -2.45 -1.11 1.45
C LEU A 86 -2.84 -1.01 2.93
N GLU A 87 -2.22 -0.10 3.65
CA GLU A 87 -2.55 0.18 5.05
C GLU A 87 -2.81 1.66 5.25
N THR A 88 -3.72 1.98 6.14
CA THR A 88 -4.00 3.35 6.57
C THR A 88 -4.20 3.41 8.08
N ILE A 89 -4.37 4.60 8.60
CA ILE A 89 -4.64 4.84 10.02
C ILE A 89 -6.00 5.49 10.22
N LEU A 90 -6.60 5.26 11.38
CA LEU A 90 -7.92 5.78 11.74
C LEU A 90 -7.87 6.91 12.77
N ASP A 91 -6.70 7.17 13.36
CA ASP A 91 -6.51 8.19 14.37
C ASP A 91 -5.24 9.01 14.13
N LYS A 92 -5.18 10.16 14.78
CA LYS A 92 -4.05 11.10 14.70
C LYS A 92 -3.04 10.78 15.78
N VAL A 93 -1.78 10.64 15.40
CA VAL A 93 -0.67 10.34 16.32
C VAL A 93 0.57 11.14 15.96
N GLU A 94 1.38 11.46 16.96
CA GLU A 94 2.73 12.01 16.79
C GLU A 94 3.74 10.89 16.94
N GLY A 95 4.42 10.55 15.84
CA GLY A 95 5.50 9.56 15.83
C GLY A 95 6.83 10.20 16.18
N VAL A 96 7.64 9.49 16.94
CA VAL A 96 8.98 9.93 17.40
C VAL A 96 10.04 8.98 16.90
N GLY A 97 11.03 9.52 16.20
CA GLY A 97 12.23 8.79 15.79
C GLY A 97 13.48 9.45 16.35
N HIS A 98 14.37 8.64 16.92
CA HIS A 98 15.63 9.06 17.48
C HIS A 98 16.76 8.16 17.00
N PHE A 99 17.88 8.75 16.59
CA PHE A 99 19.03 8.03 16.10
C PHE A 99 20.32 8.63 16.67
N GLU A 100 20.87 7.95 17.67
CA GLU A 100 22.03 8.45 18.43
C GLU A 100 23.07 7.35 18.71
N PRO A 101 23.53 6.58 17.72
CA PRO A 101 24.73 5.77 17.88
C PRO A 101 25.96 6.69 18.01
N LEU A 102 27.10 6.13 18.38
CA LEU A 102 28.33 6.90 18.61
C LEU A 102 28.63 7.87 17.44
N ARG A 103 28.76 9.16 17.77
CA ARG A 103 29.00 10.28 16.84
C ARG A 103 27.87 10.57 15.85
N HIS A 104 26.67 10.11 16.15
CA HIS A 104 25.46 10.42 15.39
C HIS A 104 24.39 11.00 16.30
N TYR A 105 23.57 11.88 15.78
CA TYR A 105 22.44 12.43 16.54
C TYR A 105 21.38 13.02 15.61
N ALA A 106 20.17 12.55 15.73
CA ALA A 106 18.97 13.21 15.21
C ALA A 106 17.73 12.77 15.99
N GLU A 107 16.84 13.71 16.24
CA GLU A 107 15.47 13.41 16.68
C GLU A 107 14.48 14.10 15.76
N VAL A 108 13.43 13.38 15.38
CA VAL A 108 12.37 13.86 14.49
C VAL A 108 11.02 13.44 15.05
N HIS A 109 10.10 14.39 15.11
CA HIS A 109 8.69 14.10 15.40
C HIS A 109 7.84 14.38 14.16
N ILE A 110 7.07 13.40 13.75
CA ILE A 110 6.16 13.49 12.61
C ILE A 110 4.74 13.20 13.06
N LEU A 111 3.85 14.15 12.74
CA LEU A 111 2.43 13.98 12.96
C LEU A 111 1.84 13.19 11.81
N LEU A 112 1.16 12.07 12.12
CA LEU A 112 0.42 11.25 11.18
C LEU A 112 -1.06 11.53 11.37
N GLU A 113 -1.73 11.97 10.31
CA GLU A 113 -3.15 12.31 10.33
C GLU A 113 -3.90 11.54 9.24
N PRO A 114 -5.04 10.92 9.56
CA PRO A 114 -5.88 10.31 8.55
C PRO A 114 -6.37 11.34 7.53
N LEU A 115 -6.38 10.97 6.25
CA LEU A 115 -7.04 11.69 5.17
C LEU A 115 -8.23 10.89 4.66
N GLU A 116 -9.07 11.52 3.87
CA GLU A 116 -10.17 10.85 3.17
C GLU A 116 -9.64 9.78 2.22
N LYS A 117 -10.47 8.78 1.98
CA LYS A 117 -10.20 7.70 1.04
C LYS A 117 -9.77 8.23 -0.34
N GLY A 118 -8.69 7.68 -0.88
CA GLY A 118 -8.17 8.01 -2.20
C GLY A 118 -7.29 9.25 -2.26
N LYS A 119 -7.03 9.92 -1.15
CA LYS A 119 -6.17 11.11 -1.12
C LYS A 119 -4.67 10.80 -1.20
N GLY A 120 -4.28 9.56 -0.97
CA GLY A 120 -2.87 9.17 -0.96
C GLY A 120 -2.09 9.78 0.20
N LEU A 121 -0.82 10.07 -0.02
CA LEU A 121 0.06 10.69 0.97
C LEU A 121 0.21 12.19 0.70
N VAL A 122 0.10 12.99 1.74
CA VAL A 122 0.36 14.44 1.74
C VAL A 122 1.46 14.73 2.76
N PHE A 123 2.40 15.59 2.39
CA PHE A 123 3.55 15.94 3.20
C PHE A 123 3.55 17.43 3.51
N GLU A 124 3.74 17.77 4.79
CA GLU A 124 3.79 19.16 5.27
C GLU A 124 4.95 19.38 6.23
N ASN A 125 5.34 20.65 6.36
CA ASN A 125 6.33 21.11 7.31
C ASN A 125 5.74 22.21 8.19
N GLN A 126 5.65 21.97 9.48
CA GLN A 126 5.24 22.93 10.51
C GLN A 126 6.35 23.16 11.56
N CYS A 127 7.55 22.69 11.29
CA CYS A 127 8.67 22.85 12.20
C CYS A 127 9.16 24.30 12.25
N GLN A 128 9.41 24.80 13.44
CA GLN A 128 9.95 26.14 13.63
C GLN A 128 11.45 26.18 13.34
N ARG A 129 11.90 27.28 12.70
CA ARG A 129 13.31 27.44 12.33
C ARG A 129 14.28 27.54 13.52
N ASN A 130 13.80 28.02 14.64
CA ASN A 130 14.59 28.08 15.87
C ASN A 130 14.75 26.72 16.58
N THR A 131 13.92 25.75 16.23
CA THR A 131 13.98 24.39 16.81
C THR A 131 14.91 23.48 16.03
N LEU A 132 14.82 23.54 14.69
CA LEU A 132 15.65 22.76 13.78
C LEU A 132 16.07 23.62 12.59
N PRO A 133 17.38 23.70 12.26
CA PRO A 133 17.85 24.42 11.09
C PRO A 133 17.14 23.98 9.79
N LEU A 134 16.91 24.95 8.89
CA LEU A 134 16.11 24.74 7.67
C LEU A 134 16.68 23.65 6.76
N ASN A 135 18.01 23.56 6.65
CA ASN A 135 18.67 22.51 5.86
C ASN A 135 18.29 21.10 6.35
N PHE A 136 18.20 20.89 7.66
CA PHE A 136 17.77 19.61 8.22
C PHE A 136 16.27 19.37 8.05
N GLN A 137 15.45 20.42 8.16
CA GLN A 137 14.01 20.31 7.85
C GLN A 137 13.81 19.85 6.40
N ASN A 138 14.54 20.40 5.45
CA ASN A 138 14.47 20.02 4.04
C ASN A 138 14.90 18.56 3.82
N LEU A 139 15.92 18.09 4.54
CA LEU A 139 16.32 16.68 4.52
C LEU A 139 15.19 15.75 5.00
N VAL A 140 14.53 16.11 6.11
CA VAL A 140 13.40 15.32 6.62
C VAL A 140 12.28 15.25 5.59
N LEU A 141 11.91 16.38 4.98
CA LEU A 141 10.88 16.40 3.94
C LEU A 141 11.25 15.52 2.72
N THR A 142 12.51 15.51 2.34
CA THR A 142 13.02 14.61 1.29
C THR A 142 12.89 13.15 1.71
N HIS A 143 13.31 12.80 2.92
CA HIS A 143 13.24 11.42 3.44
C HIS A 143 11.82 10.93 3.62
N MET A 144 10.87 11.79 3.96
CA MET A 144 9.45 11.46 4.01
C MET A 144 8.89 11.00 2.64
N GLN A 145 9.44 11.52 1.54
CA GLN A 145 8.93 11.33 0.19
C GLN A 145 9.73 10.34 -0.66
N GLU A 146 10.96 10.01 -0.28
CA GLU A 146 11.91 9.28 -1.13
C GLU A 146 11.64 7.79 -1.26
N ILE A 147 10.92 7.21 -0.30
CA ILE A 147 10.59 5.78 -0.29
C ILE A 147 9.10 5.54 -0.08
N GLN A 148 8.69 4.33 -0.40
CA GLN A 148 7.38 3.81 -0.05
C GLN A 148 7.42 3.30 1.40
N HIS A 149 6.80 4.05 2.33
CA HIS A 149 6.75 3.66 3.73
C HIS A 149 5.80 2.49 3.93
N LEU A 150 6.21 1.53 4.76
CA LEU A 150 5.45 0.32 5.04
C LEU A 150 4.65 0.42 6.33
N GLY A 151 3.41 -0.10 6.28
CA GLY A 151 2.56 -0.24 7.45
C GLY A 151 3.00 -1.37 8.37
N VAL A 152 2.36 -1.48 9.52
CA VAL A 152 2.75 -2.39 10.61
C VAL A 152 1.88 -3.64 10.72
N LEU A 153 0.82 -3.75 9.93
CA LEU A 153 -0.05 -4.92 9.93
C LEU A 153 0.50 -6.06 9.06
N THR A 154 0.85 -5.75 7.84
CA THR A 154 1.31 -6.72 6.82
C THR A 154 2.59 -6.28 6.10
N GLY A 155 3.18 -5.16 6.50
CA GLY A 155 4.30 -4.58 5.76
C GLY A 155 3.91 -4.01 4.41
N SER A 156 2.64 -3.71 4.21
CA SER A 156 2.11 -3.13 2.97
C SER A 156 2.29 -1.62 2.93
N PRO A 157 2.36 -1.00 1.74
CA PRO A 157 2.52 0.44 1.63
C PRO A 157 1.39 1.20 2.31
N ILE A 158 1.73 2.32 2.95
CA ILE A 158 0.75 3.20 3.58
C ILE A 158 0.09 4.13 2.57
N THR A 159 -1.14 4.55 2.84
CA THR A 159 -1.90 5.49 2.03
C THR A 159 -2.89 6.30 2.87
N ASP A 160 -3.45 7.34 2.27
CA ASP A 160 -4.54 8.15 2.82
C ASP A 160 -4.22 8.74 4.19
N MET A 161 -3.05 9.33 4.28
CA MET A 161 -2.61 10.06 5.47
C MET A 161 -1.72 11.25 5.13
N LYS A 162 -1.72 12.22 6.03
CA LYS A 162 -0.83 13.37 6.00
C LYS A 162 0.30 13.18 7.01
N LEU A 163 1.51 13.36 6.54
CA LEU A 163 2.73 13.31 7.34
C LEU A 163 3.27 14.73 7.47
N THR A 164 3.35 15.24 8.70
CA THR A 164 3.80 16.60 8.98
C THR A 164 5.02 16.58 9.89
N LEU A 165 6.12 17.19 9.45
CA LEU A 165 7.25 17.46 10.35
C LEU A 165 6.83 18.53 11.35
N VAL A 166 6.81 18.20 12.64
CA VAL A 166 6.35 19.12 13.69
C VAL A 166 7.46 19.64 14.56
N THR A 167 8.50 18.86 14.83
CA THR A 167 9.71 19.29 15.56
C THR A 167 10.86 18.35 15.28
N GLY A 168 12.05 18.78 15.61
CA GLY A 168 13.26 17.99 15.49
C GLY A 168 14.42 18.64 16.20
N LYS A 169 15.48 17.84 16.41
CA LYS A 169 16.71 18.30 17.09
C LYS A 169 17.93 17.73 16.40
N SER A 170 18.94 18.58 16.23
CA SER A 170 20.27 18.23 15.76
C SER A 170 21.29 18.49 16.87
N HIS A 171 22.49 17.95 16.71
CA HIS A 171 23.63 18.22 17.60
C HIS A 171 24.76 18.84 16.79
N LEU A 172 25.31 19.95 17.26
CA LEU A 172 26.31 20.74 16.53
C LEU A 172 27.56 19.94 16.11
N LYS A 173 27.96 18.95 16.90
CA LYS A 173 29.18 18.17 16.67
C LYS A 173 28.96 16.76 16.16
N HIS A 174 27.75 16.22 16.32
CA HIS A 174 27.49 14.80 16.09
C HIS A 174 26.43 14.51 15.03
N THR A 175 25.72 15.49 14.51
CA THR A 175 24.77 15.26 13.44
C THR A 175 25.48 15.10 12.11
N GLU A 176 25.31 13.91 11.51
CA GLU A 176 25.79 13.57 10.17
C GLU A 176 24.63 13.54 9.17
N GLY A 177 24.94 13.59 7.88
CA GLY A 177 23.92 13.72 6.82
C GLY A 177 22.85 12.61 6.79
N GLY A 178 23.23 11.37 7.11
CA GLY A 178 22.30 10.21 7.12
C GLY A 178 21.48 10.05 8.39
N ASP A 179 21.73 10.83 9.43
CA ASP A 179 21.07 10.65 10.72
C ASP A 179 19.59 11.01 10.66
N PHE A 180 19.25 12.05 9.91
CA PHE A 180 17.85 12.46 9.73
C PHE A 180 17.06 11.47 8.86
N ARG A 181 17.69 10.72 7.97
CA ARG A 181 17.03 9.62 7.26
C ARG A 181 16.57 8.55 8.25
N GLU A 182 17.47 8.09 9.10
CA GLU A 182 17.18 7.09 10.13
C GLU A 182 16.09 7.57 11.11
N ALA A 183 16.23 8.79 11.63
CA ALA A 183 15.25 9.35 12.56
C ALA A 183 13.87 9.53 11.91
N THR A 184 13.81 9.97 10.64
CA THR A 184 12.56 10.17 9.91
C THR A 184 11.82 8.84 9.69
N TYR A 185 12.53 7.82 9.22
CA TYR A 185 11.92 6.50 8.98
C TYR A 185 11.42 5.88 10.28
N ARG A 186 12.18 5.99 11.35
CA ARG A 186 11.79 5.51 12.69
C ARG A 186 10.60 6.28 13.26
N ALA A 187 10.53 7.60 13.05
CA ALA A 187 9.39 8.41 13.50
C ALA A 187 8.08 7.97 12.84
N ILE A 188 8.10 7.73 11.54
CA ILE A 188 6.92 7.25 10.80
C ILE A 188 6.51 5.88 11.31
N ARG A 189 7.43 4.94 11.42
CA ARG A 189 7.15 3.58 11.87
C ARG A 189 6.66 3.51 13.31
N GLN A 190 7.26 4.27 14.22
CA GLN A 190 6.82 4.36 15.61
C GLN A 190 5.41 4.94 15.71
N GLY A 191 5.10 5.98 14.93
CA GLY A 191 3.76 6.54 14.85
C GLY A 191 2.73 5.54 14.34
N LEU A 192 3.05 4.77 13.32
CA LEU A 192 2.18 3.70 12.80
C LEU A 192 1.91 2.61 13.84
N LYS A 193 2.88 2.28 14.69
CA LYS A 193 2.69 1.34 15.79
C LYS A 193 1.73 1.85 16.87
N LYS A 194 1.71 3.15 17.11
CA LYS A 194 0.79 3.78 18.08
C LYS A 194 -0.61 4.01 17.55
N ALA A 195 -0.73 4.21 16.24
CA ALA A 195 -2.01 4.45 15.59
C ALA A 195 -2.83 3.16 15.47
N LYS A 196 -4.15 3.34 15.37
CA LYS A 196 -5.03 2.26 14.95
C LYS A 196 -4.94 2.12 13.44
N SER A 197 -4.35 1.05 12.96
CA SER A 197 -4.20 0.75 11.55
C SER A 197 -5.37 -0.02 10.98
N LEU A 198 -5.62 0.15 9.68
CA LEU A 198 -6.63 -0.55 8.92
C LEU A 198 -6.00 -1.13 7.66
N LEU A 199 -6.25 -2.41 7.39
CA LEU A 199 -5.84 -3.07 6.17
C LEU A 199 -6.85 -2.78 5.05
N LEU A 200 -6.34 -2.40 3.88
CA LEU A 200 -7.14 -2.12 2.69
C LEU A 200 -6.84 -3.16 1.61
N GLU A 201 -7.90 -3.65 0.96
CA GLU A 201 -7.78 -4.55 -0.18
C GLU A 201 -8.37 -3.94 -1.45
N PRO A 202 -7.86 -4.33 -2.64
CA PRO A 202 -8.39 -3.85 -3.91
C PRO A 202 -9.73 -4.49 -4.22
N TYR A 203 -10.64 -3.73 -4.81
CA TYR A 203 -11.94 -4.15 -5.29
C TYR A 203 -12.06 -3.95 -6.79
N TYR A 204 -12.77 -4.86 -7.44
CA TYR A 204 -13.31 -4.66 -8.77
C TYR A 204 -14.73 -4.08 -8.70
N GLU A 205 -15.02 -3.16 -9.61
CA GLU A 205 -16.35 -2.83 -10.05
C GLU A 205 -16.71 -3.80 -11.18
N PHE A 206 -17.84 -4.48 -11.07
CA PHE A 206 -18.22 -5.51 -12.03
C PHE A 206 -19.63 -5.31 -12.57
N GLU A 207 -19.85 -5.84 -13.79
CA GLU A 207 -21.15 -6.03 -14.41
C GLU A 207 -21.24 -7.46 -14.92
N MET A 208 -22.29 -8.17 -14.51
CA MET A 208 -22.61 -9.52 -14.96
C MET A 208 -23.95 -9.51 -15.66
N ILE A 209 -24.02 -10.12 -16.84
CA ILE A 209 -25.26 -10.30 -17.61
C ILE A 209 -25.44 -11.80 -17.79
N VAL A 210 -26.50 -12.34 -17.21
CA VAL A 210 -26.79 -13.77 -17.18
C VAL A 210 -28.25 -14.05 -17.47
N GLU A 211 -28.58 -15.26 -17.96
CA GLU A 211 -29.93 -15.71 -18.07
C GLU A 211 -30.62 -15.84 -16.69
N ASN A 212 -31.90 -15.53 -16.60
CA ASN A 212 -32.63 -15.50 -15.34
C ASN A 212 -32.52 -16.79 -14.53
N HIS A 213 -32.52 -17.94 -15.18
CA HIS A 213 -32.49 -19.23 -14.49
C HIS A 213 -31.14 -19.55 -13.81
N ILE A 214 -30.07 -18.84 -14.17
CA ILE A 214 -28.73 -19.02 -13.57
C ILE A 214 -28.47 -17.99 -12.45
N SER A 215 -29.25 -16.91 -12.44
CA SER A 215 -29.00 -15.73 -11.58
C SER A 215 -28.89 -16.06 -10.09
N SER A 216 -29.71 -16.98 -9.58
CA SER A 216 -29.69 -17.33 -8.14
C SER A 216 -28.38 -17.96 -7.69
N LYS A 217 -27.74 -18.77 -8.54
CA LYS A 217 -26.43 -19.35 -8.26
C LYS A 217 -25.33 -18.27 -8.26
N ILE A 218 -25.37 -17.37 -9.22
CA ILE A 218 -24.43 -16.24 -9.29
C ILE A 218 -24.57 -15.32 -8.07
N ILE A 219 -25.80 -15.02 -7.67
CA ILE A 219 -26.07 -14.19 -6.48
C ILE A 219 -25.55 -14.87 -5.20
N TYR A 220 -25.75 -16.17 -5.09
CA TYR A 220 -25.19 -16.94 -3.97
C TYR A 220 -23.66 -16.83 -3.91
N ASP A 221 -22.98 -16.98 -5.06
CA ASP A 221 -21.53 -16.84 -5.12
C ASP A 221 -21.07 -15.43 -4.74
N LEU A 222 -21.77 -14.39 -5.25
CA LEU A 222 -21.47 -12.99 -4.91
C LEU A 222 -21.65 -12.70 -3.40
N ASP A 223 -22.63 -13.29 -2.77
CA ASP A 223 -22.82 -13.18 -1.33
C ASP A 223 -21.67 -13.83 -0.55
N THR A 224 -21.16 -14.97 -1.01
CA THR A 224 -19.99 -15.62 -0.40
C THR A 224 -18.71 -14.81 -0.62
N PHE A 225 -18.63 -13.98 -1.65
CA PHE A 225 -17.50 -13.09 -1.93
C PHE A 225 -17.58 -11.75 -1.19
N HIS A 226 -18.58 -11.57 -0.33
CA HIS A 226 -18.81 -10.32 0.39
C HIS A 226 -18.96 -9.12 -0.55
N SER A 227 -19.65 -9.34 -1.66
CA SER A 227 -19.88 -8.33 -2.69
C SER A 227 -21.06 -7.43 -2.32
N ASP A 228 -20.94 -6.16 -2.71
CA ASP A 228 -22.06 -5.21 -2.68
C ASP A 228 -22.57 -5.05 -4.11
N TYR A 229 -23.85 -5.32 -4.36
CA TYR A 229 -24.40 -5.34 -5.71
C TYR A 229 -25.86 -4.91 -5.76
N GLN A 230 -26.28 -4.54 -6.95
CA GLN A 230 -27.67 -4.27 -7.32
C GLN A 230 -28.06 -5.14 -8.52
N ILE A 231 -29.33 -5.51 -8.58
CA ILE A 231 -29.89 -6.39 -9.61
C ILE A 231 -30.93 -5.61 -10.39
N SER A 232 -30.88 -5.73 -11.71
CA SER A 232 -31.96 -5.32 -12.62
C SER A 232 -32.31 -6.46 -13.60
N TYR A 233 -33.51 -6.42 -14.14
CA TYR A 233 -34.02 -7.44 -15.04
C TYR A 233 -34.39 -6.80 -16.39
N GLU A 234 -33.93 -7.41 -17.47
CA GLU A 234 -34.30 -7.05 -18.84
C GLU A 234 -34.74 -8.30 -19.57
N GLN A 235 -36.05 -8.44 -19.83
CA GLN A 235 -36.61 -9.62 -20.47
C GLN A 235 -36.20 -10.93 -19.78
N ASP A 236 -35.44 -11.78 -20.46
CA ASP A 236 -34.95 -13.05 -19.94
C ASP A 236 -33.58 -12.98 -19.29
N LEU A 237 -33.03 -11.76 -19.14
CA LEU A 237 -31.69 -11.51 -18.60
C LEU A 237 -31.77 -10.86 -17.24
N THR A 238 -30.83 -11.27 -16.39
CA THR A 238 -30.51 -10.61 -15.11
C THR A 238 -29.20 -9.86 -15.24
N ILE A 239 -29.21 -8.59 -14.87
CA ILE A 239 -28.03 -7.72 -14.87
C ILE A 239 -27.65 -7.46 -13.42
N ILE A 240 -26.42 -7.79 -13.06
CA ILE A 240 -25.88 -7.62 -11.69
C ILE A 240 -24.68 -6.69 -11.78
N LYS A 241 -24.75 -5.56 -11.08
CA LYS A 241 -23.68 -4.58 -10.99
C LYS A 241 -23.28 -4.36 -9.55
N GLY A 242 -21.99 -4.23 -9.30
CA GLY A 242 -21.53 -4.00 -7.95
C GLY A 242 -20.03 -3.92 -7.82
N LYS A 243 -19.57 -4.09 -6.60
CA LYS A 243 -18.16 -4.12 -6.21
C LYS A 243 -17.88 -5.35 -5.38
N ALA A 244 -16.73 -5.97 -5.66
CA ALA A 244 -16.27 -7.15 -4.93
C ALA A 244 -14.75 -7.15 -4.80
N PRO A 245 -14.22 -7.80 -3.74
CA PRO A 245 -12.78 -7.95 -3.59
C PRO A 245 -12.15 -8.65 -4.79
N VAL A 246 -11.03 -8.12 -5.26
CA VAL A 246 -10.26 -8.69 -6.38
C VAL A 246 -9.90 -10.16 -6.12
N ARG A 247 -9.54 -10.52 -4.89
CA ARG A 247 -9.14 -11.89 -4.52
C ARG A 247 -10.16 -12.97 -4.86
N TYR A 248 -11.44 -12.63 -4.90
CA TYR A 248 -12.50 -13.56 -5.27
C TYR A 248 -12.82 -13.54 -6.76
N LEU A 249 -12.94 -12.35 -7.37
CA LEU A 249 -13.33 -12.21 -8.77
C LEU A 249 -12.23 -12.62 -9.73
N MET A 250 -10.96 -12.45 -9.39
CA MET A 250 -9.86 -12.81 -10.29
C MET A 250 -9.84 -14.30 -10.66
N THR A 251 -10.33 -15.16 -9.81
CA THR A 251 -10.40 -16.61 -10.04
C THR A 251 -11.79 -17.09 -10.48
N TYR A 252 -12.79 -16.22 -10.36
CA TYR A 252 -14.19 -16.58 -10.63
C TYR A 252 -14.55 -16.66 -12.11
N GLN A 253 -13.77 -16.07 -12.99
CA GLN A 253 -14.06 -16.01 -14.42
C GLN A 253 -14.29 -17.39 -15.04
N LYS A 254 -13.50 -18.40 -14.67
CA LYS A 254 -13.66 -19.78 -15.17
C LYS A 254 -14.98 -20.40 -14.71
N ASP A 255 -15.32 -20.22 -13.43
CA ASP A 255 -16.58 -20.74 -12.88
C ASP A 255 -17.78 -20.04 -13.50
N PHE A 256 -17.70 -18.74 -13.72
CA PHE A 256 -18.72 -17.96 -14.38
C PHE A 256 -18.98 -18.43 -15.83
N LEU A 257 -17.92 -18.64 -16.61
CA LEU A 257 -18.03 -19.15 -17.98
C LEU A 257 -18.64 -20.56 -18.01
N SER A 258 -18.26 -21.40 -17.07
CA SER A 258 -18.80 -22.76 -16.93
C SER A 258 -20.29 -22.74 -16.55
N LEU A 259 -20.67 -21.95 -15.55
CA LEU A 259 -22.06 -21.83 -15.10
C LEU A 259 -22.98 -21.27 -16.17
N THR A 260 -22.51 -20.33 -16.95
CA THR A 260 -23.28 -19.68 -18.02
C THR A 260 -23.18 -20.40 -19.38
N LYS A 261 -22.44 -21.51 -19.44
CA LYS A 261 -22.14 -22.24 -20.68
C LYS A 261 -21.63 -21.34 -21.83
N GLY A 262 -20.84 -20.33 -21.46
CA GLY A 262 -20.29 -19.35 -22.38
C GLY A 262 -21.25 -18.25 -22.82
N ASN A 263 -22.49 -18.24 -22.36
CA ASN A 263 -23.51 -17.25 -22.77
C ASN A 263 -23.55 -16.01 -21.85
N GLY A 264 -22.96 -16.08 -20.67
CA GLY A 264 -22.87 -14.94 -19.76
C GLY A 264 -21.81 -13.94 -20.17
N LYS A 265 -21.99 -12.68 -19.75
CA LYS A 265 -20.99 -11.62 -19.93
C LYS A 265 -20.53 -11.13 -18.57
N LEU A 266 -19.22 -11.04 -18.40
CA LEU A 266 -18.58 -10.53 -17.18
C LEU A 266 -17.60 -9.43 -17.58
N PHE A 267 -17.85 -8.23 -17.07
CA PHE A 267 -16.95 -7.08 -17.19
C PHE A 267 -16.53 -6.64 -15.80
N TYR A 268 -15.27 -6.30 -15.63
CA TYR A 268 -14.77 -5.71 -14.38
C TYR A 268 -13.61 -4.75 -14.63
N GLN A 269 -13.49 -3.78 -13.74
CA GLN A 269 -12.41 -2.81 -13.71
C GLN A 269 -12.07 -2.47 -12.27
N MET A 270 -10.88 -1.91 -12.05
CA MET A 270 -10.43 -1.52 -10.72
C MET A 270 -11.34 -0.44 -10.13
N ALA A 271 -11.90 -0.69 -8.94
CA ALA A 271 -12.76 0.26 -8.23
C ALA A 271 -12.01 1.07 -7.16
N GLY A 272 -10.85 0.62 -6.74
CA GLY A 272 -10.07 1.23 -5.66
C GLY A 272 -9.87 0.28 -4.48
N TYR A 273 -9.43 0.85 -3.36
CA TYR A 273 -9.14 0.12 -2.14
C TYR A 273 -10.21 0.38 -1.09
N PHE A 274 -10.68 -0.68 -0.46
CA PHE A 274 -11.70 -0.66 0.59
C PHE A 274 -11.21 -1.47 1.79
N GLU A 275 -11.92 -1.35 2.91
CA GLU A 275 -11.62 -2.13 4.11
C GLU A 275 -11.53 -3.62 3.78
N CYS A 276 -10.44 -4.25 4.17
CA CYS A 276 -10.23 -5.67 3.96
C CYS A 276 -11.23 -6.47 4.79
N HIS A 277 -12.01 -7.30 4.12
CA HIS A 277 -12.85 -8.27 4.80
C HIS A 277 -11.95 -9.34 5.44
N ASP A 278 -12.24 -9.72 6.68
CA ASP A 278 -11.43 -10.67 7.45
C ASP A 278 -9.95 -10.24 7.61
N GLN A 279 -9.71 -8.96 7.85
CA GLN A 279 -8.33 -8.46 7.95
C GLN A 279 -7.47 -9.22 8.96
N GLU A 280 -8.03 -9.64 10.09
CA GLU A 280 -7.30 -10.38 11.12
C GLU A 280 -6.76 -11.71 10.60
N LYS A 281 -7.58 -12.41 9.81
CA LYS A 281 -7.17 -13.67 9.16
C LYS A 281 -6.06 -13.43 8.15
N ILE A 282 -6.18 -12.40 7.31
CA ILE A 282 -5.17 -12.03 6.31
C ILE A 282 -3.86 -11.64 6.98
N ILE A 283 -3.90 -10.85 8.05
CA ILE A 283 -2.73 -10.45 8.83
C ILE A 283 -2.00 -11.68 9.39
N GLN A 284 -2.74 -12.63 9.93
CA GLN A 284 -2.17 -13.89 10.44
C GLN A 284 -1.54 -14.73 9.33
N GLU A 285 -2.20 -14.86 8.19
CA GLU A 285 -1.70 -15.63 7.05
C GLU A 285 -0.40 -15.04 6.48
N ILE A 286 -0.30 -13.72 6.40
CA ILE A 286 0.91 -13.03 5.95
C ILE A 286 2.03 -13.16 6.99
N GLY A 287 1.70 -13.11 8.27
CA GLY A 287 2.64 -13.36 9.37
C GLY A 287 3.75 -12.32 9.50
N TYR A 288 3.52 -11.07 9.05
CA TYR A 288 4.49 -10.00 9.17
C TYR A 288 4.63 -9.55 10.63
N ASN A 289 5.88 -9.48 11.11
CA ASN A 289 6.19 -8.91 12.42
C ASN A 289 6.99 -7.62 12.26
N SER A 290 6.32 -6.49 12.48
CA SER A 290 6.92 -5.16 12.31
C SER A 290 8.07 -4.88 13.28
N GLU A 291 8.08 -5.50 14.46
CA GLU A 291 9.13 -5.29 15.47
C GLU A 291 10.41 -6.07 15.16
N GLU A 292 10.33 -7.11 14.34
CA GLU A 292 11.47 -7.88 13.85
C GLU A 292 12.00 -7.40 12.49
N ASP A 293 11.38 -6.42 11.89
CA ASP A 293 11.79 -5.86 10.60
C ASP A 293 13.03 -4.97 10.76
N ALA A 294 14.19 -5.52 10.47
CA ALA A 294 15.46 -4.83 10.58
C ALA A 294 15.66 -3.72 9.54
N LEU A 295 15.01 -3.82 8.38
CA LEU A 295 15.09 -2.83 7.31
C LEU A 295 14.19 -1.61 7.58
N PHE A 296 13.07 -1.84 8.26
CA PHE A 296 12.09 -0.82 8.61
C PHE A 296 11.80 -0.86 10.12
N PRO A 297 12.77 -0.48 10.97
CA PRO A 297 12.63 -0.59 12.42
C PRO A 297 11.55 0.34 12.97
N THR A 298 10.85 -0.12 13.99
CA THR A 298 9.78 0.61 14.67
C THR A 298 10.27 1.34 15.93
N GLY A 299 11.41 0.94 16.46
CA GLY A 299 12.05 1.57 17.62
C GLY A 299 13.14 2.57 17.23
N SER A 300 13.83 3.07 18.22
CA SER A 300 14.87 4.09 18.09
C SER A 300 16.19 3.65 18.70
N ILE A 301 17.26 4.38 18.38
CA ILE A 301 18.59 4.20 18.97
C ILE A 301 18.90 5.44 19.81
N PHE A 302 19.04 5.24 21.12
CA PHE A 302 19.49 6.25 22.08
C PHE A 302 20.90 5.96 22.53
N CYS A 303 21.53 6.89 23.22
CA CYS A 303 22.88 6.76 23.74
C CYS A 303 22.90 6.84 25.26
N LYS A 304 23.61 5.91 25.88
CA LYS A 304 23.90 5.93 27.31
C LYS A 304 25.36 5.58 27.54
N GLN A 305 26.07 6.43 28.27
CA GLN A 305 27.49 6.24 28.59
C GLN A 305 28.37 5.98 27.33
N GLY A 306 28.09 6.69 26.25
CA GLY A 306 28.86 6.59 25.01
C GLY A 306 28.48 5.39 24.10
N ALA A 307 27.52 4.58 24.50
CA ALA A 307 27.05 3.43 23.72
C ALA A 307 25.60 3.59 23.26
N GLY A 308 25.34 3.30 21.99
CA GLY A 308 23.98 3.23 21.45
C GLY A 308 23.24 2.00 21.98
N PHE A 309 21.96 2.15 22.25
CA PHE A 309 21.08 1.03 22.61
C PHE A 309 19.71 1.18 21.98
N TYR A 310 19.09 0.04 21.64
CA TYR A 310 17.77 0.00 21.02
C TYR A 310 16.68 0.23 22.06
N VAL A 311 15.71 1.09 21.71
CA VAL A 311 14.51 1.35 22.50
C VAL A 311 13.29 0.99 21.66
N PRO A 312 12.45 0.02 22.10
CA PRO A 312 11.26 -0.35 21.35
C PRO A 312 10.25 0.82 21.28
N TYR A 313 9.34 0.75 20.31
CA TYR A 313 8.42 1.84 19.99
C TYR A 313 7.59 2.34 21.18
N ASP A 314 7.17 1.45 22.06
CA ASP A 314 6.33 1.75 23.23
C ASP A 314 7.09 2.37 24.41
N GLU A 315 8.41 2.38 24.35
CA GLU A 315 9.27 2.97 25.36
C GLU A 315 9.95 4.27 24.90
N VAL A 316 9.85 4.64 23.62
CA VAL A 316 10.53 5.82 23.05
C VAL A 316 10.15 7.11 23.79
N GLU A 317 8.92 7.26 24.24
CA GLU A 317 8.47 8.42 25.02
C GLU A 317 9.26 8.66 26.30
N ASN A 318 9.78 7.60 26.93
CA ASN A 318 10.55 7.67 28.17
C ASN A 318 11.97 8.21 27.94
N TYR A 319 12.46 8.19 26.72
CA TYR A 319 13.83 8.57 26.34
C TYR A 319 13.90 9.78 25.42
N MET A 320 12.83 10.16 24.74
CA MET A 320 12.82 11.27 23.78
C MET A 320 13.34 12.57 24.41
N HIS A 321 14.09 13.36 23.65
CA HIS A 321 14.71 14.58 24.12
C HIS A 321 13.80 15.80 23.99
N LEU A 322 12.88 15.78 23.03
CA LEU A 322 11.89 16.83 22.81
C LEU A 322 10.51 16.39 23.33
N PRO A 323 9.73 17.31 23.92
CA PRO A 323 8.35 17.01 24.27
C PRO A 323 7.49 16.85 23.02
N TYR A 324 6.35 16.18 23.16
CA TYR A 324 5.33 16.20 22.13
C TYR A 324 4.86 17.63 21.82
N VAL A 325 4.72 17.94 20.55
CA VAL A 325 4.11 19.20 20.09
C VAL A 325 2.59 19.15 20.22
N TYR A 326 2.02 18.00 19.88
CA TYR A 326 0.60 17.74 20.03
C TYR A 326 0.41 16.84 21.25
N GLN A 327 -0.37 17.32 22.22
CA GLN A 327 -0.72 16.48 23.36
C GLN A 327 -1.45 15.23 22.85
N LYS A 328 -1.34 14.11 23.57
CA LYS A 328 -2.21 12.93 23.40
C LYS A 328 -3.67 13.35 23.61
N ASN A 329 -4.21 14.13 22.71
CA ASN A 329 -5.65 14.38 22.68
C ASN A 329 -6.31 13.04 22.32
N LYS A 330 -7.37 12.73 23.07
CA LYS A 330 -8.24 11.59 22.76
C LYS A 330 -8.44 11.53 21.24
N PRO A 331 -8.19 10.38 20.62
CA PRO A 331 -8.31 10.25 19.19
C PRO A 331 -9.69 10.78 18.76
N ARG A 332 -9.70 11.78 17.90
CA ARG A 332 -10.94 12.15 17.22
C ARG A 332 -11.20 11.04 16.21
N PRO A 333 -12.29 10.32 16.33
CA PRO A 333 -12.62 9.32 15.32
C PRO A 333 -12.76 10.07 13.98
N VAL A 334 -11.87 9.77 13.07
CA VAL A 334 -12.04 10.20 11.69
C VAL A 334 -12.96 9.17 11.05
N THR A 335 -14.12 9.61 10.63
CA THR A 335 -15.05 8.78 9.86
C THR A 335 -14.52 8.61 8.45
N LYS A 336 -13.56 7.71 8.30
CA LYS A 336 -13.17 7.22 6.99
C LYS A 336 -14.16 6.14 6.60
N ASN A 337 -14.93 6.38 5.57
CA ASN A 337 -15.81 5.35 5.07
C ASN A 337 -15.10 4.52 3.99
N TYR A 338 -14.51 3.40 4.41
CA TYR A 338 -13.95 2.40 3.50
C TYR A 338 -14.92 1.26 3.17
N LYS A 339 -16.16 1.37 3.65
CA LYS A 339 -17.23 0.46 3.23
C LYS A 339 -17.76 0.91 1.88
N VAL A 340 -18.19 -0.05 1.07
CA VAL A 340 -18.88 0.24 -0.18
C VAL A 340 -20.22 0.91 0.18
N ASP A 341 -20.49 2.08 -0.39
CA ASP A 341 -21.68 2.87 -0.11
C ASP A 341 -22.77 2.57 -1.17
N ASP A 342 -24.00 2.45 -0.72
CA ASP A 342 -25.17 2.24 -1.60
C ASP A 342 -25.33 3.37 -2.63
N LYS A 343 -24.94 4.60 -2.29
CA LYS A 343 -24.94 5.71 -3.24
C LYS A 343 -23.95 5.53 -4.39
N GLU A 344 -22.78 4.98 -4.11
CA GLU A 344 -21.80 4.68 -5.16
C GLU A 344 -22.32 3.61 -6.12
N LEU A 345 -23.08 2.64 -5.61
CA LEU A 345 -23.73 1.64 -6.44
C LEU A 345 -24.84 2.24 -7.31
N GLU A 346 -25.65 3.17 -6.79
CA GLU A 346 -26.66 3.88 -7.58
C GLU A 346 -26.04 4.73 -8.69
N GLU A 347 -24.95 5.44 -8.43
CA GLU A 347 -24.25 6.23 -9.44
C GLU A 347 -23.73 5.38 -10.60
N ILE A 348 -23.28 4.16 -10.34
CA ILE A 348 -22.85 3.21 -11.38
C ILE A 348 -24.02 2.86 -12.29
N PHE A 349 -25.18 2.64 -11.73
CA PHE A 349 -26.41 2.37 -12.48
C PHE A 349 -26.80 3.53 -13.39
N ILE A 350 -26.74 4.76 -12.87
CA ILE A 350 -27.13 5.97 -13.62
C ILE A 350 -26.16 6.26 -14.78
N ARG A 351 -24.86 6.07 -14.59
CA ARG A 351 -23.86 6.33 -15.66
C ARG A 351 -23.99 5.41 -16.87
N THR A 352 -24.60 4.26 -16.71
CA THR A 352 -24.71 3.27 -17.78
C THR A 352 -25.99 3.38 -18.58
N TYR A 353 -27.05 3.99 -18.02
CA TYR A 353 -28.40 4.05 -18.58
C TYR A 353 -28.97 5.47 -18.65
N GLY A 354 -28.22 6.52 -18.30
CA GLY A 354 -28.60 7.92 -18.38
C GLY A 354 -28.29 8.59 -19.70
#